data_13ac981f62da1a10861d96fa0a196f02
#
_entry.id   13ac981f62da1a10861d96fa0a196f02
#
_cell.length_a   1.000
_cell.length_b   1.000
_cell.length_c   1.000
_cell.angle_alpha   90.00
_cell.angle_beta   90.00
_cell.angle_gamma   90.00
#
_symmetry.space_group_name_H-M   'P 1'
#
loop_
_entity.id
_entity.type
_entity.pdbx_description
1 polymer ?
#
loop_
_entity_poly.entity_id
_entity_poly.type
_entity_poly.pdbx_seq_one_letter_code
_entity_poly.pdbx_strand_id
1 'polypeptide(L)'
;MLFLYIGLGILGLLIIIILIRALTFNDKTDYNKKVELKKSDENVVKKLGELLKIKTISYEDKSLIDFTKYQEFIDKLKELYPTIFKKCEFEQTKEYAIKFKLKGKSDQKPTVLMAHYDVVPVTEGWDYDPFLGEVVDGYLYGRGSLDTKCT
;
A
#
# COMPACT_ATOMS: atom_id res chain seq x y z
N MET A 1 46.85 4.79 -16.97
CA MET A 1 46.27 4.68 -18.34
C MET A 1 45.62 3.31 -18.57
N LEU A 2 46.31 2.17 -18.38
CA LEU A 2 45.75 0.82 -18.62
C LEU A 2 44.46 0.56 -17.80
N PHE A 3 44.46 0.83 -16.51
CA PHE A 3 43.27 0.65 -15.65
C PHE A 3 42.06 1.51 -16.08
N LEU A 4 42.31 2.69 -16.61
CA LEU A 4 41.26 3.57 -17.15
C LEU A 4 40.58 2.91 -18.38
N TYR A 5 41.36 2.37 -19.31
CA TYR A 5 40.85 1.70 -20.51
C TYR A 5 40.09 0.43 -20.16
N ILE A 6 40.58 -0.35 -19.16
CA ILE A 6 39.86 -1.52 -18.66
C ILE A 6 38.52 -1.09 -18.05
N GLY A 7 38.49 -0.06 -17.23
CA GLY A 7 37.24 0.46 -16.62
C GLY A 7 36.23 0.91 -17.67
N LEU A 8 36.69 1.67 -18.70
CA LEU A 8 35.83 2.09 -19.82
C LEU A 8 35.32 0.90 -20.63
N GLY A 9 36.15 -0.13 -20.84
CA GLY A 9 35.74 -1.36 -21.53
C GLY A 9 34.64 -2.12 -20.77
N ILE A 10 34.77 -2.25 -19.45
CA ILE A 10 33.75 -2.89 -18.59
C ILE A 10 32.46 -2.10 -18.63
N LEU A 11 32.53 -0.76 -18.50
CA LEU A 11 31.35 0.10 -18.56
C LEU A 11 30.62 -0.01 -19.91
N GLY A 12 31.38 0.00 -21.02
CA GLY A 12 30.83 -0.19 -22.37
C GLY A 12 30.12 -1.55 -22.50
N LEU A 13 30.72 -2.61 -22.00
CA LEU A 13 30.11 -3.94 -22.01
C LEU A 13 28.80 -3.98 -21.20
N LEU A 14 28.78 -3.36 -20.01
CA LEU A 14 27.57 -3.29 -19.19
C LEU A 14 26.46 -2.54 -19.92
N ILE A 15 26.76 -1.41 -20.56
CA ILE A 15 25.78 -0.65 -21.35
C ILE A 15 25.23 -1.51 -22.49
N ILE A 16 26.07 -2.22 -23.22
CA ILE A 16 25.64 -3.12 -24.30
C ILE A 16 24.71 -4.21 -23.77
N ILE A 17 25.04 -4.85 -22.64
CA ILE A 17 24.20 -5.87 -22.03
C ILE A 17 22.83 -5.29 -21.64
N ILE A 18 22.80 -4.11 -21.03
CA ILE A 18 21.55 -3.44 -20.65
C ILE A 18 20.69 -3.14 -21.89
N LEU A 19 21.30 -2.61 -22.94
CA LEU A 19 20.60 -2.31 -24.20
C LEU A 19 20.03 -3.58 -24.84
N ILE A 20 20.82 -4.66 -24.92
CA ILE A 20 20.34 -5.93 -25.49
C ILE A 20 19.16 -6.44 -24.67
N ARG A 21 19.26 -6.42 -23.33
CA ARG A 21 18.15 -6.86 -22.46
C ARG A 21 16.90 -6.00 -22.59
N ALA A 22 17.06 -4.70 -22.75
CA ALA A 22 15.94 -3.78 -22.97
C ALA A 22 15.25 -4.01 -24.33
N LEU A 23 16.03 -4.21 -25.39
CA LEU A 23 15.51 -4.47 -26.74
C LEU A 23 14.90 -5.88 -26.90
N THR A 24 15.41 -6.85 -26.14
CA THR A 24 14.90 -8.22 -26.15
C THR A 24 13.85 -8.49 -25.06
N PHE A 25 13.55 -7.47 -24.24
CA PHE A 25 12.51 -7.60 -23.22
C PHE A 25 11.16 -7.79 -23.90
N ASN A 26 10.61 -8.96 -23.72
CA ASN A 26 9.27 -9.29 -24.19
C ASN A 26 8.36 -9.44 -22.97
N ASP A 27 7.49 -8.46 -22.78
CA ASP A 27 6.46 -8.54 -21.75
C ASP A 27 5.45 -9.61 -22.18
N LYS A 28 5.44 -10.71 -21.42
CA LYS A 28 4.50 -11.82 -21.63
C LYS A 28 3.13 -11.55 -21.00
N THR A 29 2.93 -10.36 -20.43
CA THR A 29 1.66 -9.99 -19.83
C THR A 29 0.60 -9.81 -20.93
N ASP A 30 -0.42 -10.64 -20.90
CA ASP A 30 -1.56 -10.47 -21.79
C ASP A 30 -2.51 -9.39 -21.25
N TYR A 31 -2.25 -8.14 -21.64
CA TYR A 31 -3.06 -6.98 -21.25
C TYR A 31 -4.51 -7.05 -21.77
N ASN A 32 -4.79 -7.92 -22.74
CA ASN A 32 -6.13 -8.10 -23.28
C ASN A 32 -6.93 -9.16 -22.52
N LYS A 33 -6.30 -9.89 -21.62
CA LYS A 33 -6.99 -10.87 -20.79
C LYS A 33 -7.96 -10.16 -19.87
N LYS A 34 -9.24 -10.17 -20.26
CA LYS A 34 -10.31 -9.67 -19.38
C LYS A 34 -10.33 -10.52 -18.12
N VAL A 35 -9.86 -9.94 -17.03
CA VAL A 35 -10.06 -10.51 -15.69
C VAL A 35 -11.51 -10.23 -15.32
N GLU A 36 -12.31 -11.27 -15.13
CA GLU A 36 -13.63 -11.09 -14.51
C GLU A 36 -13.42 -10.62 -13.08
N LEU A 37 -13.60 -9.33 -12.87
CA LEU A 37 -13.55 -8.74 -11.54
C LEU A 37 -14.79 -9.22 -10.78
N LYS A 38 -14.60 -9.99 -9.72
CA LYS A 38 -15.68 -10.24 -8.77
C LYS A 38 -16.12 -8.89 -8.20
N LYS A 39 -17.43 -8.63 -8.26
CA LYS A 39 -17.99 -7.46 -7.55
C LYS A 39 -17.59 -7.55 -6.08
N SER A 40 -16.98 -6.50 -5.57
CA SER A 40 -16.59 -6.41 -4.16
C SER A 40 -17.84 -6.49 -3.29
N ASP A 41 -17.72 -7.16 -2.13
CA ASP A 41 -18.78 -7.17 -1.12
C ASP A 41 -19.05 -5.72 -0.68
N GLU A 42 -20.30 -5.28 -0.76
CA GLU A 42 -20.72 -3.92 -0.40
C GLU A 42 -20.36 -3.57 1.04
N ASN A 43 -20.35 -4.54 1.93
CA ASN A 43 -19.93 -4.36 3.32
C ASN A 43 -18.43 -4.08 3.43
N VAL A 44 -17.59 -4.73 2.61
CA VAL A 44 -16.15 -4.46 2.55
C VAL A 44 -15.89 -3.06 2.02
N VAL A 45 -16.55 -2.66 0.95
CA VAL A 45 -16.44 -1.32 0.37
C VAL A 45 -16.85 -0.25 1.38
N LYS A 46 -17.97 -0.44 2.08
CA LYS A 46 -18.43 0.47 3.13
C LYS A 46 -17.42 0.61 4.27
N LYS A 47 -16.88 -0.50 4.76
CA LYS A 47 -15.85 -0.49 5.82
C LYS A 47 -14.58 0.22 5.38
N LEU A 48 -14.12 -0.01 4.15
CA LEU A 48 -12.99 0.72 3.60
C LEU A 48 -13.30 2.21 3.51
N GLY A 49 -14.49 2.58 3.09
CA GLY A 49 -14.94 3.99 3.07
C GLY A 49 -14.80 4.66 4.44
N GLU A 50 -15.23 4.00 5.51
CA GLU A 50 -15.09 4.53 6.88
C GLU A 50 -13.60 4.74 7.26
N LEU A 51 -12.70 3.86 6.82
CA LEU A 51 -11.28 4.01 7.07
C LEU A 51 -10.64 5.12 6.22
N LEU A 52 -11.18 5.40 5.02
CA LEU A 52 -10.69 6.47 4.15
C LEU A 52 -11.02 7.86 4.71
N LYS A 53 -12.09 8.00 5.48
CA LYS A 53 -12.48 9.27 6.14
C LYS A 53 -11.44 9.75 7.17
N ILE A 54 -10.63 8.84 7.69
CA ILE A 54 -9.64 9.16 8.73
C ILE A 54 -8.34 9.65 8.09
N LYS A 55 -7.94 10.87 8.43
CA LYS A 55 -6.83 11.61 7.82
C LYS A 55 -5.48 11.20 8.40
N THR A 56 -5.03 9.98 8.15
CA THR A 56 -3.72 9.49 8.58
C THR A 56 -2.59 10.04 7.70
N ILE A 57 -2.49 11.38 7.63
CA ILE A 57 -1.51 12.05 6.76
C ILE A 57 -0.12 11.96 7.39
N SER A 58 0.85 11.47 6.60
CA SER A 58 2.26 11.49 6.95
C SER A 58 2.97 12.66 6.27
N TYR A 59 3.97 13.19 6.95
CA TYR A 59 4.83 14.27 6.46
C TYR A 59 6.29 13.88 6.68
N GLU A 60 7.18 14.41 5.87
CA GLU A 60 8.62 14.25 6.04
C GLU A 60 9.06 14.84 7.39
N ASP A 61 8.53 16.01 7.75
CA ASP A 61 8.65 16.56 9.09
C ASP A 61 7.61 15.93 10.02
N LYS A 62 8.09 15.03 10.89
CA LYS A 62 7.24 14.30 11.86
C LYS A 62 6.48 15.20 12.82
N SER A 63 6.92 16.46 13.04
CA SER A 63 6.24 17.40 13.93
C SER A 63 4.88 17.87 13.38
N LEU A 64 4.65 17.71 12.08
CA LEU A 64 3.41 18.05 11.40
C LEU A 64 2.38 16.91 11.42
N ILE A 65 2.77 15.72 11.89
CA ILE A 65 1.91 14.55 11.89
C ILE A 65 0.92 14.61 13.07
N ASP A 66 -0.36 14.55 12.77
CA ASP A 66 -1.40 14.38 13.79
C ASP A 66 -1.56 12.89 14.15
N PHE A 67 -0.80 12.45 15.14
CA PHE A 67 -0.85 11.06 15.61
C PHE A 67 -2.19 10.68 16.26
N THR A 68 -3.06 11.62 16.61
CA THR A 68 -4.40 11.31 17.10
C THR A 68 -5.25 10.63 16.02
N LYS A 69 -5.00 10.97 14.75
CA LYS A 69 -5.67 10.34 13.58
C LYS A 69 -5.19 8.89 13.37
N TYR A 70 -3.96 8.59 13.70
CA TYR A 70 -3.46 7.22 13.65
C TYR A 70 -4.11 6.35 14.72
N GLN A 71 -4.30 6.90 15.92
CA GLN A 71 -5.01 6.19 16.98
C GLN A 71 -6.50 6.01 16.61
N GLU A 72 -7.15 7.05 16.08
CA GLU A 72 -8.53 6.99 15.59
C GLU A 72 -8.69 5.87 14.53
N PHE A 73 -7.73 5.74 13.61
CA PHE A 73 -7.73 4.68 12.59
C PHE A 73 -7.64 3.29 13.21
N ILE A 74 -6.75 3.08 14.17
CA ILE A 74 -6.59 1.80 14.87
C ILE A 74 -7.86 1.45 15.64
N ASP A 75 -8.50 2.41 16.30
CA ASP A 75 -9.74 2.18 17.05
C ASP A 75 -10.90 1.88 16.10
N LYS A 76 -10.96 2.53 14.95
CA LYS A 76 -11.92 2.21 13.88
C LYS A 76 -11.67 0.80 13.30
N LEU A 77 -10.43 0.37 13.13
CA LEU A 77 -10.13 -1.03 12.75
C LEU A 77 -10.66 -2.03 13.76
N LYS A 78 -10.52 -1.76 15.06
CA LYS A 78 -11.04 -2.64 16.11
C LYS A 78 -12.58 -2.75 16.05
N GLU A 79 -13.24 -1.61 15.80
CA GLU A 79 -14.70 -1.56 15.64
C GLU A 79 -15.16 -2.37 14.42
N LEU A 80 -14.54 -2.16 13.26
CA LEU A 80 -14.94 -2.75 11.98
C LEU A 80 -14.56 -4.22 11.83
N TYR A 81 -13.46 -4.65 12.47
CA TYR A 81 -12.88 -5.99 12.31
C TYR A 81 -12.60 -6.70 13.66
N PRO A 82 -13.56 -6.78 14.58
CA PRO A 82 -13.34 -7.33 15.91
C PRO A 82 -12.87 -8.79 15.90
N THR A 83 -13.21 -9.54 14.86
CA THR A 83 -12.80 -10.94 14.72
C THR A 83 -11.29 -11.09 14.53
N ILE A 84 -10.65 -10.15 13.81
CA ILE A 84 -9.19 -10.17 13.62
C ILE A 84 -8.50 -9.95 14.95
N PHE A 85 -8.93 -8.95 15.71
CA PHE A 85 -8.38 -8.64 17.04
C PHE A 85 -8.60 -9.76 18.07
N LYS A 86 -9.63 -10.60 17.90
CA LYS A 86 -9.87 -11.77 18.74
C LYS A 86 -9.02 -12.97 18.35
N LYS A 87 -8.70 -13.15 17.07
CA LYS A 87 -8.00 -14.34 16.55
C LYS A 87 -6.50 -14.16 16.42
N CYS A 88 -6.01 -12.93 16.29
CA CYS A 88 -4.62 -12.62 16.14
C CYS A 88 -4.03 -12.03 17.42
N GLU A 89 -2.77 -12.29 17.66
CA GLU A 89 -1.98 -11.51 18.60
C GLU A 89 -1.78 -10.13 17.99
N PHE A 90 -2.25 -9.08 18.69
CA PHE A 90 -2.15 -7.69 18.24
C PHE A 90 -1.05 -6.96 19.01
N GLU A 91 -0.21 -6.25 18.29
CA GLU A 91 0.84 -5.40 18.85
C GLU A 91 0.83 -4.05 18.13
N GLN A 92 0.89 -2.98 18.90
CA GLN A 92 1.04 -1.61 18.41
C GLN A 92 2.34 -1.03 18.95
N THR A 93 3.17 -0.48 18.05
CA THR A 93 4.39 0.23 18.44
C THR A 93 4.09 1.67 18.88
N LYS A 94 5.09 2.31 19.51
CA LYS A 94 4.98 3.74 19.88
C LYS A 94 4.82 4.66 18.66
N GLU A 95 5.29 4.24 17.50
CA GLU A 95 5.17 4.98 16.22
C GLU A 95 3.95 4.57 15.40
N TYR A 96 2.94 3.98 16.06
CA TYR A 96 1.67 3.55 15.46
C TYR A 96 1.76 2.46 14.39
N ALA A 97 2.91 1.82 14.19
CA ALA A 97 2.93 0.59 13.40
C ALA A 97 2.16 -0.51 14.14
N ILE A 98 1.35 -1.25 13.38
CA ILE A 98 0.52 -2.33 13.92
C ILE A 98 0.94 -3.67 13.33
N LYS A 99 0.87 -4.70 14.16
CA LYS A 99 1.20 -6.06 13.77
C LYS A 99 0.11 -7.01 14.25
N PHE A 100 -0.33 -7.85 13.34
CA PHE A 100 -1.22 -8.98 13.65
C PHE A 100 -0.47 -10.28 13.39
N LYS A 101 -0.41 -11.15 14.37
CA LYS A 101 0.17 -12.48 14.23
C LYS A 101 -0.92 -13.53 14.37
N LEU A 102 -1.22 -14.20 13.27
CA LEU A 102 -2.10 -15.37 13.27
C LEU A 102 -1.25 -16.63 13.40
N LYS A 103 -1.52 -17.42 14.42
CA LYS A 103 -0.83 -18.69 14.62
C LYS A 103 -1.23 -19.68 13.52
N GLY A 104 -0.23 -20.16 12.78
CA GLY A 104 -0.39 -21.19 11.75
C GLY A 104 -0.34 -22.62 12.33
N LYS A 105 -0.31 -23.61 11.43
CA LYS A 105 -0.17 -25.02 11.79
C LYS A 105 1.26 -25.38 12.25
N SER A 106 2.25 -24.57 11.88
CA SER A 106 3.64 -24.74 12.31
C SER A 106 4.28 -23.36 12.52
N ASP A 107 5.34 -23.33 13.34
CA ASP A 107 6.10 -22.12 13.61
C ASP A 107 7.24 -21.89 12.58
N GLN A 108 7.32 -22.74 11.55
CA GLN A 108 8.36 -22.65 10.53
C GLN A 108 7.89 -21.83 9.33
N LYS A 109 8.77 -20.99 8.79
CA LYS A 109 8.58 -20.21 7.55
C LYS A 109 7.31 -19.35 7.58
N PRO A 110 7.23 -18.34 8.44
CA PRO A 110 6.08 -17.44 8.47
C PRO A 110 5.95 -16.69 7.14
N THR A 111 4.69 -16.49 6.71
CA THR A 111 4.38 -15.55 5.62
C THR A 111 4.14 -14.17 6.24
N VAL A 112 4.79 -13.15 5.71
CA VAL A 112 4.60 -11.76 6.12
C VAL A 112 3.86 -11.03 5.02
N LEU A 113 2.71 -10.42 5.35
CA LEU A 113 1.98 -9.51 4.50
C LEU A 113 2.19 -8.10 5.06
N MET A 114 2.53 -7.16 4.20
CA MET A 114 2.80 -5.78 4.61
C MET A 114 1.96 -4.81 3.77
N ALA A 115 1.45 -3.80 4.44
CA ALA A 115 0.76 -2.67 3.85
C ALA A 115 1.03 -1.44 4.71
N HIS A 116 0.72 -0.24 4.21
CA HIS A 116 0.72 0.98 5.01
C HIS A 116 -0.68 1.60 5.03
N TYR A 117 -0.98 2.35 6.07
CA TYR A 117 -2.27 3.03 6.22
C TYR A 117 -2.15 4.55 6.36
N ASP A 118 -0.92 5.05 6.43
CA ASP A 118 -0.67 6.47 6.25
C ASP A 118 -0.84 6.88 4.79
N VAL A 119 -1.07 8.15 4.58
CA VAL A 119 -1.31 8.73 3.26
C VAL A 119 -0.52 10.02 3.11
N VAL A 120 -0.11 10.32 1.88
CA VAL A 120 0.57 11.57 1.56
C VAL A 120 -0.39 12.76 1.69
N PRO A 121 0.12 13.98 1.91
CA PRO A 121 -0.69 15.20 1.91
C PRO A 121 -1.54 15.35 0.64
N VAL A 122 -2.65 16.05 0.80
CA VAL A 122 -3.55 16.35 -0.30
C VAL A 122 -3.11 17.65 -0.98
N THR A 123 -3.02 17.61 -2.30
CA THR A 123 -2.81 18.78 -3.15
C THR A 123 -4.13 19.21 -3.80
N GLU A 124 -4.15 20.31 -4.50
CA GLU A 124 -5.31 20.77 -5.29
C GLU A 124 -5.63 19.80 -6.46
N GLY A 125 -6.81 19.96 -7.05
CA GLY A 125 -7.21 19.22 -8.26
C GLY A 125 -8.03 17.95 -8.00
N TRP A 126 -8.70 17.84 -6.87
CA TRP A 126 -9.64 16.77 -6.59
C TRP A 126 -11.06 17.17 -7.00
N ASP A 127 -11.75 16.27 -7.71
CA ASP A 127 -13.16 16.47 -8.09
C ASP A 127 -14.11 16.32 -6.89
N TYR A 128 -13.72 15.53 -5.90
CA TYR A 128 -14.46 15.29 -4.65
C TYR A 128 -13.53 15.44 -3.44
N ASP A 129 -14.12 15.57 -2.24
CA ASP A 129 -13.33 15.59 -1.01
C ASP A 129 -12.38 14.37 -0.94
N PRO A 130 -11.07 14.58 -0.81
CA PRO A 130 -10.09 13.50 -0.70
C PRO A 130 -10.33 12.52 0.45
N PHE A 131 -11.13 12.89 1.42
CA PHE A 131 -11.50 12.05 2.56
C PHE A 131 -13.00 11.73 2.60
N LEU A 132 -13.68 11.80 1.45
CA LEU A 132 -15.10 11.50 1.31
C LEU A 132 -15.42 10.07 1.75
N GLY A 133 -14.63 9.07 1.33
CA GLY A 133 -14.83 7.68 1.68
C GLY A 133 -16.17 7.11 1.21
N GLU A 134 -16.72 7.63 0.11
CA GLU A 134 -18.01 7.22 -0.45
C GLU A 134 -17.89 6.73 -1.89
N VAL A 135 -18.88 5.96 -2.31
CA VAL A 135 -18.96 5.46 -3.67
C VAL A 135 -19.72 6.48 -4.54
N VAL A 136 -19.03 6.97 -5.55
CA VAL A 136 -19.60 7.88 -6.56
C VAL A 136 -19.43 7.22 -7.92
N ASP A 137 -20.51 7.11 -8.70
CA ASP A 137 -20.52 6.49 -10.03
C ASP A 137 -19.87 5.09 -10.10
N GLY A 138 -19.99 4.31 -9.01
CA GLY A 138 -19.45 2.96 -8.91
C GLY A 138 -17.98 2.88 -8.47
N TYR A 139 -17.34 4.00 -8.16
CA TYR A 139 -15.96 4.09 -7.68
C TYR A 139 -15.90 4.59 -6.24
N LEU A 140 -15.11 3.94 -5.41
CA LEU A 140 -14.86 4.42 -4.03
C LEU A 140 -13.81 5.53 -4.06
N TYR A 141 -14.24 6.76 -3.77
CA TYR A 141 -13.37 7.92 -3.73
C TYR A 141 -12.73 8.12 -2.36
N GLY A 142 -11.43 8.40 -2.38
CA GLY A 142 -10.70 8.79 -1.19
C GLY A 142 -9.19 8.63 -1.31
N ARG A 143 -8.43 9.50 -0.65
CA ARG A 143 -6.98 9.38 -0.52
C ARG A 143 -6.63 8.08 0.22
N GLY A 144 -5.86 7.20 -0.40
CA GLY A 144 -5.52 5.89 0.13
C GLY A 144 -6.44 4.76 -0.35
N SER A 145 -7.44 5.02 -1.22
CA SER A 145 -8.30 3.97 -1.78
C SER A 145 -7.53 2.97 -2.65
N LEU A 146 -6.47 3.42 -3.33
CA LEU A 146 -5.57 2.59 -4.11
C LEU A 146 -4.24 2.36 -3.40
N ASP A 147 -3.68 3.38 -2.76
CA ASP A 147 -2.34 3.37 -2.15
C ASP A 147 -2.41 3.76 -0.66
N THR A 148 -2.53 2.81 0.25
CA THR A 148 -2.87 1.39 0.09
C THR A 148 -3.80 0.88 1.20
N LYS A 149 -4.71 1.71 1.72
CA LYS A 149 -5.64 1.28 2.77
C LYS A 149 -6.54 0.10 2.35
N CYS A 150 -6.56 -0.24 1.05
CA CYS A 150 -7.30 -1.36 0.49
C CYS A 150 -6.57 -2.71 0.56
N THR A 151 -5.31 -2.73 1.01
CA THR A 151 -4.44 -3.93 1.03
C THR A 151 -4.64 -4.77 2.29
#